data_cf2861a1609395a2aa1345ba0ad38d46
#
_entry.id   cf2861a1609395a2aa1345ba0ad38d46
#
_cell.length_a   1.000
_cell.length_b   1.000
_cell.length_c   1.000
_cell.angle_alpha   90.00
_cell.angle_beta   90.00
_cell.angle_gamma   90.00
#
_symmetry.space_group_name_H-M   'P 1'
#
loop_
_entity.id
_entity.type
_entity.pdbx_description
1 polymer ?
#
loop_
_entity_poly.entity_id
_entity_poly.type
_entity_poly.pdbx_seq_one_letter_code
_entity_poly.pdbx_strand_id
1 'polypeptide(L)'
;MKGMPRPMKTPLFAAAAAALLVIANAAPAAAALKTAVFAGGCFWSAEHDIEHTPGIKNVVVGYAGGARKNPTYENHEGHLESIRVTYDPAVISYPQLVTAFFHHIDPTDPNGQICDQGPSYRTAVFAADATEKAEAEQVKAEIAKQLGTNVRTMILPATTFWVGEDYHQHYAEKNPAAYMAYRVGCGRDRTLRVVWGKG
;
A
#
# COMPACT_ATOMS: atom_id res chain seq x y z
N MET A 1 -13.29 47.10 -91.26
CA MET A 1 -12.60 45.96 -90.55
C MET A 1 -12.89 46.05 -89.10
N LYS A 2 -13.73 45.12 -88.59
CA LYS A 2 -14.24 45.14 -87.21
C LYS A 2 -13.24 44.49 -86.28
N GLY A 3 -12.76 45.22 -85.24
CA GLY A 3 -11.88 44.70 -84.18
C GLY A 3 -12.69 43.80 -83.24
N MET A 4 -12.11 42.62 -82.97
CA MET A 4 -12.60 41.64 -81.95
C MET A 4 -12.22 42.04 -80.52
N PRO A 5 -13.11 41.89 -79.54
CA PRO A 5 -12.83 42.18 -78.18
C PRO A 5 -11.99 41.05 -77.57
N ARG A 6 -11.02 41.42 -76.73
CA ARG A 6 -10.15 40.47 -75.92
C ARG A 6 -10.96 39.95 -74.73
N PRO A 7 -10.74 38.65 -74.36
CA PRO A 7 -11.37 38.08 -73.16
C PRO A 7 -10.67 38.58 -71.88
N MET A 8 -11.48 39.01 -70.91
CA MET A 8 -11.07 39.36 -69.56
C MET A 8 -10.71 38.10 -68.77
N LYS A 9 -9.53 38.10 -68.18
CA LYS A 9 -9.07 37.03 -67.26
C LYS A 9 -9.59 37.31 -65.88
N THR A 10 -10.47 36.45 -65.37
CA THR A 10 -10.96 36.45 -63.98
C THR A 10 -9.86 35.88 -63.03
N PRO A 11 -9.55 36.54 -61.89
CA PRO A 11 -8.62 35.94 -60.92
C PRO A 11 -9.34 34.90 -60.06
N LEU A 12 -8.82 33.67 -60.04
CA LEU A 12 -9.20 32.62 -59.09
C LEU A 12 -8.62 33.01 -57.72
N PHE A 13 -9.54 33.32 -56.79
CA PHE A 13 -9.20 33.42 -55.35
C PHE A 13 -9.14 31.99 -54.79
N ALA A 14 -7.94 31.49 -54.48
CA ALA A 14 -7.76 30.26 -53.73
C ALA A 14 -7.98 30.53 -52.23
N ALA A 15 -9.10 30.09 -51.71
CA ALA A 15 -9.37 30.13 -50.27
C ALA A 15 -8.58 29.01 -49.58
N ALA A 16 -7.53 29.37 -48.86
CA ALA A 16 -6.78 28.44 -47.98
C ALA A 16 -7.56 28.23 -46.69
N ALA A 17 -8.20 27.07 -46.54
CA ALA A 17 -8.84 26.66 -45.30
C ALA A 17 -7.74 26.21 -44.31
N ALA A 18 -7.43 27.02 -43.30
CA ALA A 18 -6.56 26.65 -42.19
C ALA A 18 -7.35 25.72 -41.24
N ALA A 19 -7.02 24.44 -41.27
CA ALA A 19 -7.53 23.47 -40.31
C ALA A 19 -6.80 23.68 -38.94
N LEU A 20 -7.52 24.28 -37.98
CA LEU A 20 -7.05 24.32 -36.58
C LEU A 20 -7.12 22.89 -36.00
N LEU A 21 -5.95 22.23 -35.82
CA LEU A 21 -5.85 21.02 -34.99
C LEU A 21 -6.01 21.43 -33.54
N VAL A 22 -7.18 21.16 -32.95
CA VAL A 22 -7.38 21.23 -31.51
C VAL A 22 -6.77 19.99 -30.89
N ILE A 23 -5.57 20.11 -30.36
CA ILE A 23 -4.94 19.07 -29.54
C ILE A 23 -5.68 19.09 -28.18
N ALA A 24 -6.63 18.18 -28.03
CA ALA A 24 -7.24 17.92 -26.73
C ALA A 24 -6.19 17.32 -25.80
N ASN A 25 -5.64 18.11 -24.90
CA ASN A 25 -4.88 17.60 -23.77
C ASN A 25 -5.83 16.80 -22.87
N ALA A 26 -5.91 15.48 -23.08
CA ALA A 26 -6.56 14.59 -22.12
C ALA A 26 -5.70 14.62 -20.84
N ALA A 27 -6.24 15.22 -19.77
CA ALA A 27 -5.64 15.09 -18.45
C ALA A 27 -5.51 13.60 -18.14
N PRO A 28 -4.39 13.13 -17.59
CA PRO A 28 -4.24 11.73 -17.21
C PRO A 28 -5.36 11.39 -16.23
N ALA A 29 -6.13 10.34 -16.56
CA ALA A 29 -7.15 9.83 -15.65
C ALA A 29 -6.46 9.47 -14.33
N ALA A 30 -6.96 10.00 -13.21
CA ALA A 30 -6.46 9.66 -11.90
C ALA A 30 -6.48 8.12 -11.75
N ALA A 31 -5.34 7.53 -11.44
CA ALA A 31 -5.26 6.09 -11.26
C ALA A 31 -6.21 5.68 -10.13
N ALA A 32 -6.99 4.60 -10.34
CA ALA A 32 -7.88 4.09 -9.31
C ALA A 32 -7.07 3.66 -8.09
N LEU A 33 -7.55 4.01 -6.87
CA LEU A 33 -6.95 3.57 -5.63
C LEU A 33 -6.91 2.04 -5.56
N LYS A 34 -5.85 1.50 -4.98
CA LYS A 34 -5.67 0.06 -4.76
C LYS A 34 -5.67 -0.27 -3.27
N THR A 35 -5.82 -1.54 -2.94
CA THR A 35 -5.73 -2.04 -1.56
C THR A 35 -4.69 -3.13 -1.45
N ALA A 36 -4.02 -3.20 -0.29
CA ALA A 36 -3.13 -4.27 0.11
C ALA A 36 -3.43 -4.68 1.56
N VAL A 37 -3.15 -5.93 1.92
CA VAL A 37 -3.38 -6.44 3.29
C VAL A 37 -2.06 -6.96 3.86
N PHE A 38 -1.77 -6.53 5.10
CA PHE A 38 -0.56 -6.89 5.82
C PHE A 38 -0.90 -7.32 7.25
N ALA A 39 -0.12 -8.24 7.80
CA ALA A 39 -0.08 -8.55 9.22
C ALA A 39 1.28 -8.13 9.80
N GLY A 40 1.29 -7.22 10.76
CA GLY A 40 2.51 -6.58 11.28
C GLY A 40 2.65 -6.66 12.81
N GLY A 41 2.14 -7.72 13.45
CA GLY A 41 2.00 -7.81 14.90
C GLY A 41 0.74 -7.09 15.36
N CYS A 42 0.78 -6.47 16.54
CA CYS A 42 -0.35 -5.67 17.01
C CYS A 42 -0.79 -4.65 15.96
N PHE A 43 -2.03 -4.75 15.53
CA PHE A 43 -2.57 -3.94 14.44
C PHE A 43 -2.67 -2.44 14.78
N TRP A 44 -2.72 -2.05 16.06
CA TRP A 44 -2.62 -0.64 16.46
C TRP A 44 -1.27 -0.02 16.05
N SER A 45 -0.18 -0.80 16.22
CA SER A 45 1.14 -0.36 15.81
C SER A 45 1.32 -0.40 14.30
N ALA A 46 0.80 -1.45 13.65
CA ALA A 46 0.88 -1.57 12.20
C ALA A 46 0.12 -0.44 11.48
N GLU A 47 -1.08 -0.06 11.97
CA GLU A 47 -1.85 1.09 11.49
C GLU A 47 -1.06 2.39 11.69
N HIS A 48 -0.68 2.68 12.94
CA HIS A 48 0.01 3.92 13.30
C HIS A 48 1.30 4.15 12.52
N ASP A 49 2.10 3.10 12.33
CA ASP A 49 3.39 3.22 11.68
C ASP A 49 3.29 3.43 10.17
N ILE A 50 2.29 2.83 9.51
CA ILE A 50 2.19 2.87 8.05
C ILE A 50 1.35 4.04 7.52
N GLU A 51 0.37 4.53 8.30
CA GLU A 51 -0.61 5.52 7.85
C GLU A 51 0.01 6.85 7.36
N HIS A 52 1.21 7.19 7.85
CA HIS A 52 1.95 8.39 7.49
C HIS A 52 2.83 8.21 6.23
N THR A 53 2.84 7.01 5.61
CA THR A 53 3.60 6.77 4.38
C THR A 53 2.98 7.53 3.20
N PRO A 54 3.76 8.31 2.44
CA PRO A 54 3.24 9.03 1.28
C PRO A 54 2.53 8.09 0.29
N GLY A 55 1.35 8.49 -0.15
CA GLY A 55 0.51 7.69 -1.06
C GLY A 55 -0.56 6.86 -0.36
N ILE A 56 -0.48 6.64 0.94
CA ILE A 56 -1.55 5.99 1.70
C ILE A 56 -2.72 6.95 1.89
N LYS A 57 -3.94 6.45 1.70
CA LYS A 57 -5.19 7.20 1.78
C LYS A 57 -6.05 6.77 2.96
N ASN A 58 -5.96 5.51 3.35
CA ASN A 58 -6.71 4.96 4.48
C ASN A 58 -6.09 3.65 4.96
N VAL A 59 -6.19 3.40 6.25
CA VAL A 59 -5.82 2.13 6.89
C VAL A 59 -7.00 1.67 7.73
N VAL A 60 -7.30 0.38 7.71
CA VAL A 60 -8.37 -0.25 8.49
C VAL A 60 -7.78 -1.47 9.17
N VAL A 61 -7.93 -1.58 10.49
CA VAL A 61 -7.47 -2.74 11.26
C VAL A 61 -8.52 -3.85 11.25
N GLY A 62 -8.05 -5.10 11.36
CA GLY A 62 -8.92 -6.26 11.33
C GLY A 62 -8.16 -7.58 11.35
N TYR A 63 -8.75 -8.61 10.77
CA TYR A 63 -8.28 -9.99 10.85
C TYR A 63 -8.24 -10.64 9.47
N ALA A 64 -7.15 -11.37 9.16
CA ALA A 64 -7.02 -12.10 7.91
C ALA A 64 -6.27 -13.43 8.10
N GLY A 65 -6.36 -14.34 7.12
CA GLY A 65 -5.59 -15.59 7.07
C GLY A 65 -6.26 -16.79 7.70
N GLY A 66 -7.20 -16.60 8.61
CA GLY A 66 -7.91 -17.69 9.28
C GLY A 66 -9.16 -18.18 8.53
N ALA A 67 -9.69 -19.31 8.96
CA ALA A 67 -10.90 -19.91 8.39
C ALA A 67 -12.20 -19.51 9.10
N ARG A 68 -12.10 -18.98 10.33
CA ARG A 68 -13.28 -18.55 11.10
C ARG A 68 -13.97 -17.38 10.41
N LYS A 69 -15.28 -17.46 10.29
CA LYS A 69 -16.11 -16.34 9.81
C LYS A 69 -16.46 -15.41 10.96
N ASN A 70 -16.51 -14.11 10.66
CA ASN A 70 -16.81 -13.05 11.64
C ASN A 70 -15.96 -13.16 12.91
N PRO A 71 -14.62 -13.17 12.80
CA PRO A 71 -13.75 -13.16 13.95
C PRO A 71 -13.94 -11.87 14.75
N THR A 72 -13.69 -11.93 16.05
CA THR A 72 -13.63 -10.79 16.97
C THR A 72 -12.32 -10.82 17.72
N TYR A 73 -11.99 -9.75 18.44
CA TYR A 73 -10.78 -9.70 19.25
C TYR A 73 -10.64 -10.88 20.22
N GLU A 74 -11.76 -11.33 20.78
CA GLU A 74 -11.79 -12.45 21.73
C GLU A 74 -11.75 -13.83 21.07
N ASN A 75 -12.06 -13.93 19.76
CA ASN A 75 -12.19 -15.22 19.09
C ASN A 75 -11.69 -15.21 17.63
N HIS A 76 -10.50 -14.69 17.39
CA HIS A 76 -9.88 -14.68 16.05
C HIS A 76 -8.86 -15.80 15.84
N GLU A 77 -8.97 -16.92 16.51
CA GLU A 77 -8.07 -18.07 16.37
C GLU A 77 -7.84 -18.44 14.91
N GLY A 78 -6.55 -18.60 14.54
CA GLY A 78 -6.10 -18.89 13.18
C GLY A 78 -6.01 -17.68 12.27
N HIS A 79 -6.54 -16.52 12.67
CA HIS A 79 -6.32 -15.25 11.99
C HIS A 79 -5.08 -14.55 12.53
N LEU A 80 -4.50 -13.69 11.67
CA LEU A 80 -3.50 -12.71 12.06
C LEU A 80 -4.19 -11.36 12.30
N GLU A 81 -3.76 -10.62 13.31
CA GLU A 81 -4.06 -9.20 13.39
C GLU A 81 -3.45 -8.50 12.16
N SER A 82 -4.31 -7.84 11.41
CA SER A 82 -3.98 -7.37 10.07
C SER A 82 -4.47 -5.97 9.83
N ILE A 83 -3.87 -5.30 8.86
CA ILE A 83 -4.30 -4.01 8.35
C ILE A 83 -4.63 -4.14 6.86
N ARG A 84 -5.67 -3.44 6.42
CA ARG A 84 -5.97 -3.20 5.00
C ARG A 84 -5.65 -1.76 4.67
N VAL A 85 -4.67 -1.58 3.81
CA VAL A 85 -4.17 -0.28 3.36
C VAL A 85 -4.79 0.07 2.02
N THR A 86 -5.40 1.24 1.90
CA THR A 86 -5.81 1.84 0.63
C THR A 86 -4.75 2.85 0.21
N TYR A 87 -4.22 2.73 -1.01
CA TYR A 87 -3.12 3.56 -1.49
C TYR A 87 -3.33 4.03 -2.93
N ASP A 88 -2.63 5.11 -3.28
CA ASP A 88 -2.60 5.69 -4.61
C ASP A 88 -1.39 5.13 -5.38
N PRO A 89 -1.61 4.26 -6.40
CA PRO A 89 -0.52 3.65 -7.14
C PRO A 89 0.25 4.64 -8.03
N ALA A 90 -0.26 5.86 -8.23
CA ALA A 90 0.49 6.93 -8.88
C ALA A 90 1.54 7.59 -7.97
N VAL A 91 1.42 7.41 -6.65
CA VAL A 91 2.33 7.98 -5.64
C VAL A 91 3.27 6.92 -5.08
N ILE A 92 2.76 5.73 -4.79
CA ILE A 92 3.55 4.62 -4.25
C ILE A 92 3.18 3.32 -4.97
N SER A 93 4.16 2.64 -5.58
CA SER A 93 3.94 1.32 -6.19
C SER A 93 3.76 0.23 -5.14
N TYR A 94 3.21 -0.93 -5.52
CA TYR A 94 3.04 -2.06 -4.60
C TYR A 94 4.38 -2.55 -4.00
N PRO A 95 5.47 -2.74 -4.75
CA PRO A 95 6.77 -3.09 -4.16
C PRO A 95 7.30 -2.05 -3.17
N GLN A 96 7.11 -0.76 -3.45
CA GLN A 96 7.49 0.30 -2.52
C GLN A 96 6.66 0.28 -1.23
N LEU A 97 5.35 -0.01 -1.35
CA LEU A 97 4.47 -0.15 -0.20
C LEU A 97 4.86 -1.37 0.66
N VAL A 98 5.17 -2.51 0.03
CA VAL A 98 5.68 -3.70 0.72
C VAL A 98 7.01 -3.40 1.41
N THR A 99 7.92 -2.67 0.76
CA THR A 99 9.19 -2.23 1.36
C THR A 99 8.95 -1.33 2.58
N ALA A 100 8.04 -0.35 2.47
CA ALA A 100 7.67 0.50 3.60
C ALA A 100 7.11 -0.32 4.76
N PHE A 101 6.23 -1.28 4.50
CA PHE A 101 5.70 -2.19 5.50
C PHE A 101 6.82 -2.96 6.23
N PHE A 102 7.79 -3.53 5.48
CA PHE A 102 8.92 -4.23 6.10
C PHE A 102 9.72 -3.34 7.06
N HIS A 103 9.91 -2.07 6.73
CA HIS A 103 10.65 -1.13 7.58
C HIS A 103 9.92 -0.76 8.88
N HIS A 104 8.64 -1.10 9.01
CA HIS A 104 7.84 -0.88 10.22
C HIS A 104 7.73 -2.12 11.11
N ILE A 105 8.40 -3.23 10.77
CA ILE A 105 8.39 -4.47 11.54
C ILE A 105 9.80 -5.00 11.79
N ASP A 106 9.94 -5.92 12.73
CA ASP A 106 11.06 -6.87 12.78
C ASP A 106 10.67 -8.08 11.93
N PRO A 107 11.19 -8.21 10.69
CA PRO A 107 10.82 -9.30 9.81
C PRO A 107 11.51 -10.61 10.16
N THR A 108 12.35 -10.64 11.20
CA THR A 108 13.13 -11.81 11.60
C THR A 108 12.50 -12.61 12.75
N ASP A 109 11.46 -12.06 13.42
CA ASP A 109 10.74 -12.75 14.50
C ASP A 109 9.85 -13.86 13.91
N PRO A 110 10.06 -15.14 14.27
CA PRO A 110 9.25 -16.25 13.77
C PRO A 110 7.94 -16.46 14.52
N ASN A 111 7.81 -15.91 15.74
CA ASN A 111 6.78 -16.31 16.70
C ASN A 111 5.78 -15.19 17.02
N GLY A 112 6.05 -13.96 16.57
CA GLY A 112 5.22 -12.81 16.87
C GLY A 112 5.75 -11.55 16.23
N GLN A 113 5.72 -10.46 16.98
CA GLN A 113 6.30 -9.19 16.60
C GLN A 113 6.72 -8.41 17.85
N ILE A 114 8.02 -8.36 18.08
CA ILE A 114 8.65 -7.60 19.18
C ILE A 114 8.15 -8.10 20.55
N CYS A 115 7.31 -7.37 21.26
CA CYS A 115 6.78 -7.81 22.57
C CYS A 115 5.49 -8.63 22.43
N ASP A 116 4.82 -8.57 21.30
CA ASP A 116 3.58 -9.29 21.07
C ASP A 116 3.89 -10.67 20.52
N GLN A 117 3.84 -11.68 21.38
CA GLN A 117 4.18 -13.05 21.02
C GLN A 117 2.94 -13.92 20.87
N GLY A 118 2.95 -14.77 19.88
CA GLY A 118 1.87 -15.68 19.59
C GLY A 118 1.46 -15.70 18.12
N PRO A 119 0.65 -16.69 17.72
CA PRO A 119 0.34 -16.94 16.32
C PRO A 119 -0.39 -15.78 15.63
N SER A 120 -1.21 -15.01 16.35
CA SER A 120 -1.97 -13.88 15.80
C SER A 120 -1.10 -12.66 15.48
N TYR A 121 0.11 -12.58 16.05
CA TYR A 121 1.03 -11.46 15.87
C TYR A 121 2.16 -11.74 14.87
N ARG A 122 2.13 -12.90 14.21
CA ARG A 122 3.12 -13.20 13.17
C ARG A 122 2.94 -12.29 11.96
N THR A 123 4.04 -12.00 11.28
CA THR A 123 4.04 -11.06 10.15
C THR A 123 3.73 -11.74 8.82
N ALA A 124 2.92 -11.10 7.98
CA ALA A 124 2.59 -11.57 6.65
C ALA A 124 2.26 -10.44 5.66
N VAL A 125 2.50 -10.71 4.38
CA VAL A 125 1.96 -9.98 3.24
C VAL A 125 0.95 -10.87 2.56
N PHE A 126 -0.29 -10.40 2.34
CA PHE A 126 -1.34 -11.12 1.62
C PHE A 126 -1.39 -10.64 0.18
N ALA A 127 -0.90 -11.44 -0.76
CA ALA A 127 -0.86 -11.11 -2.17
C ALA A 127 -2.18 -11.44 -2.87
N ALA A 128 -2.75 -10.48 -3.59
CA ALA A 128 -4.03 -10.62 -4.28
C ALA A 128 -3.93 -11.52 -5.52
N ASP A 129 -2.78 -11.55 -6.16
CA ASP A 129 -2.53 -12.33 -7.37
C ASP A 129 -1.07 -12.79 -7.49
N ALA A 130 -0.76 -13.45 -8.60
CA ALA A 130 0.59 -13.98 -8.86
C ALA A 130 1.64 -12.87 -9.06
N THR A 131 1.24 -11.71 -9.56
CA THR A 131 2.13 -10.55 -9.75
C THR A 131 2.51 -9.96 -8.42
N GLU A 132 1.55 -9.64 -7.57
CA GLU A 132 1.79 -9.16 -6.21
C GLU A 132 2.61 -10.15 -5.38
N LYS A 133 2.33 -11.46 -5.54
CA LYS A 133 3.14 -12.49 -4.89
C LYS A 133 4.60 -12.44 -5.32
N ALA A 134 4.86 -12.36 -6.63
CA ALA A 134 6.23 -12.31 -7.15
C ALA A 134 6.96 -11.04 -6.69
N GLU A 135 6.29 -9.88 -6.71
CA GLU A 135 6.82 -8.61 -6.24
C GLU A 135 7.12 -8.65 -4.73
N ALA A 136 6.22 -9.20 -3.91
CA ALA A 136 6.41 -9.32 -2.47
C ALA A 136 7.56 -10.28 -2.12
N GLU A 137 7.70 -11.40 -2.83
CA GLU A 137 8.84 -12.34 -2.65
C GLU A 137 10.17 -11.69 -3.07
N GLN A 138 10.18 -10.88 -4.13
CA GLN A 138 11.37 -10.14 -4.54
C GLN A 138 11.78 -9.16 -3.45
N VAL A 139 10.86 -8.32 -2.94
CA VAL A 139 11.14 -7.38 -1.85
C VAL A 139 11.64 -8.14 -0.61
N LYS A 140 11.00 -9.25 -0.24
CA LYS A 140 11.44 -10.09 0.88
C LYS A 140 12.88 -10.58 0.72
N ALA A 141 13.28 -10.98 -0.50
CA ALA A 141 14.65 -11.41 -0.79
C ALA A 141 15.66 -10.25 -0.67
N GLU A 142 15.27 -9.05 -1.13
CA GLU A 142 16.08 -7.84 -0.99
C GLU A 142 16.27 -7.45 0.49
N ILE A 143 15.21 -7.51 1.29
CA ILE A 143 15.26 -7.29 2.75
C ILE A 143 16.15 -8.32 3.43
N ALA A 144 16.04 -9.61 3.08
CA ALA A 144 16.89 -10.66 3.64
C ALA A 144 18.37 -10.40 3.34
N LYS A 145 18.68 -9.95 2.13
CA LYS A 145 20.05 -9.56 1.75
C LYS A 145 20.53 -8.33 2.53
N GLN A 146 19.67 -7.32 2.70
CA GLN A 146 20.00 -6.10 3.45
C GLN A 146 20.31 -6.42 4.92
N LEU A 147 19.52 -7.28 5.56
CA LEU A 147 19.67 -7.65 6.95
C LEU A 147 20.74 -8.74 7.20
N GLY A 148 21.19 -9.43 6.13
CA GLY A 148 22.13 -10.54 6.25
C GLY A 148 21.57 -11.76 6.99
N THR A 149 20.23 -11.90 7.07
CA THR A 149 19.56 -12.97 7.81
C THR A 149 18.24 -13.39 7.16
N ASN A 150 17.66 -14.50 7.64
CA ASN A 150 16.40 -15.00 7.13
C ASN A 150 15.22 -14.13 7.57
N VAL A 151 14.42 -13.69 6.58
CA VAL A 151 13.14 -13.02 6.79
C VAL A 151 12.05 -14.06 7.06
N ARG A 152 11.36 -13.93 8.18
CA ARG A 152 10.30 -14.84 8.65
C ARG A 152 8.91 -14.40 8.22
N THR A 153 8.75 -13.17 7.80
CA THR A 153 7.49 -12.68 7.24
C THR A 153 6.99 -13.60 6.13
N MET A 154 5.75 -14.03 6.24
CA MET A 154 5.11 -14.94 5.27
C MET A 154 4.58 -14.16 4.06
N ILE A 155 4.65 -14.75 2.87
CA ILE A 155 3.92 -14.27 1.70
C ILE A 155 2.78 -15.27 1.47
N LEU A 156 1.56 -14.84 1.74
CA LEU A 156 0.35 -15.66 1.73
C LEU A 156 -0.59 -15.24 0.60
N PRO A 157 -1.43 -16.12 0.06
CA PRO A 157 -2.50 -15.68 -0.83
C PRO A 157 -3.51 -14.82 -0.07
N ALA A 158 -4.14 -13.88 -0.77
CA ALA A 158 -5.20 -13.07 -0.21
C ALA A 158 -6.36 -13.93 0.28
N THR A 159 -6.89 -13.57 1.42
CA THR A 159 -8.07 -14.19 2.04
C THR A 159 -9.11 -13.11 2.33
N THR A 160 -10.28 -13.50 2.85
CA THR A 160 -11.24 -12.52 3.37
C THR A 160 -10.59 -11.71 4.47
N PHE A 161 -10.62 -10.38 4.31
CA PHE A 161 -10.28 -9.45 5.37
C PHE A 161 -11.55 -9.11 6.16
N TRP A 162 -11.53 -9.38 7.44
CA TRP A 162 -12.60 -9.06 8.37
C TRP A 162 -12.25 -7.79 9.12
N VAL A 163 -13.11 -6.77 9.01
CA VAL A 163 -12.91 -5.50 9.70
C VAL A 163 -12.98 -5.74 11.21
N GLY A 164 -12.01 -5.23 11.95
CA GLY A 164 -12.00 -5.26 13.40
C GLY A 164 -13.01 -4.27 14.00
N GLU A 165 -13.25 -4.42 15.27
CA GLU A 165 -14.24 -3.63 16.01
C GLU A 165 -13.89 -2.13 16.01
N ASP A 166 -14.89 -1.26 16.07
CA ASP A 166 -14.73 0.20 15.95
C ASP A 166 -13.77 0.80 16.99
N TYR A 167 -13.70 0.21 18.19
CA TYR A 167 -12.80 0.68 19.24
C TYR A 167 -11.32 0.41 18.95
N HIS A 168 -11.02 -0.47 18.01
CA HIS A 168 -9.67 -0.74 17.55
C HIS A 168 -9.21 0.20 16.43
N GLN A 169 -10.14 0.75 15.64
CA GLN A 169 -9.81 1.64 14.53
C GLN A 169 -9.21 2.96 15.04
N HIS A 170 -8.06 3.36 14.50
CA HIS A 170 -7.34 4.58 14.91
C HIS A 170 -7.06 4.65 16.43
N TYR A 171 -6.69 3.49 17.00
CA TYR A 171 -6.53 3.37 18.44
C TYR A 171 -5.46 4.32 19.00
N ALA A 172 -4.34 4.48 18.30
CA ALA A 172 -3.26 5.38 18.72
C ALA A 172 -3.71 6.85 18.77
N GLU A 173 -4.56 7.27 17.84
CA GLU A 173 -5.13 8.62 17.79
C GLU A 173 -6.19 8.83 18.89
N LYS A 174 -7.09 7.86 19.05
CA LYS A 174 -8.18 7.93 20.05
C LYS A 174 -7.69 7.78 21.50
N ASN A 175 -6.60 7.02 21.70
CA ASN A 175 -6.08 6.68 23.03
C ASN A 175 -4.56 6.92 23.13
N PRO A 176 -4.06 8.14 22.86
CA PRO A 176 -2.62 8.40 22.68
C PRO A 176 -1.78 8.04 23.90
N ALA A 177 -2.26 8.32 25.11
CA ALA A 177 -1.51 8.00 26.34
C ALA A 177 -1.38 6.48 26.56
N ALA A 178 -2.46 5.73 26.35
CA ALA A 178 -2.44 4.26 26.49
C ALA A 178 -1.58 3.62 25.42
N TYR A 179 -1.71 4.07 24.17
CA TYR A 179 -0.88 3.57 23.07
C TYR A 179 0.61 3.86 23.28
N MET A 180 0.96 5.08 23.70
CA MET A 180 2.38 5.42 23.95
C MET A 180 2.97 4.64 25.14
N ALA A 181 2.19 4.40 26.18
CA ALA A 181 2.63 3.55 27.30
C ALA A 181 2.92 2.12 26.83
N TYR A 182 2.03 1.55 26.01
CA TYR A 182 2.24 0.25 25.36
C TYR A 182 3.48 0.27 24.44
N ARG A 183 3.60 1.22 23.50
CA ARG A 183 4.69 1.31 22.53
C ARG A 183 6.07 1.42 23.19
N VAL A 184 6.18 2.27 24.22
CA VAL A 184 7.40 2.45 25.00
C VAL A 184 7.72 1.20 25.85
N GLY A 185 6.71 0.65 26.55
CA GLY A 185 6.86 -0.56 27.36
C GLY A 185 7.28 -1.77 26.51
N CYS A 186 6.76 -1.89 25.29
CA CYS A 186 7.13 -2.88 24.29
C CYS A 186 8.56 -2.68 23.75
N GLY A 187 9.12 -1.49 23.84
CA GLY A 187 10.43 -1.16 23.29
C GLY A 187 10.47 -1.15 21.75
N ARG A 188 9.29 -0.96 21.09
CA ARG A 188 9.15 -1.10 19.64
C ARG A 188 10.14 -0.24 18.86
N ASP A 189 10.22 1.05 19.17
CA ASP A 189 11.12 1.97 18.45
C ASP A 189 12.60 1.60 18.61
N ARG A 190 13.00 1.12 19.80
CA ARG A 190 14.35 0.66 20.04
C ARG A 190 14.66 -0.59 19.22
N THR A 191 13.76 -1.57 19.19
CA THR A 191 13.95 -2.81 18.43
C THR A 191 14.04 -2.51 16.93
N LEU A 192 13.15 -1.68 16.39
CA LEU A 192 13.20 -1.30 14.98
C LEU A 192 14.49 -0.56 14.60
N ARG A 193 15.00 0.33 15.48
CA ARG A 193 16.31 0.96 15.25
C ARG A 193 17.45 -0.06 15.20
N VAL A 194 17.44 -1.05 16.08
CA VAL A 194 18.47 -2.11 16.09
C VAL A 194 18.38 -2.96 14.83
N VAL A 195 17.19 -3.42 14.47
CA VAL A 195 16.96 -4.28 13.29
C VAL A 195 17.39 -3.57 11.99
N TRP A 196 17.06 -2.29 11.85
CA TRP A 196 17.29 -1.54 10.61
C TRP A 196 18.59 -0.70 10.60
N GLY A 197 19.45 -0.87 11.62
CA GLY A 197 20.75 -0.19 11.67
C GLY A 197 20.67 1.34 11.78
N LYS A 198 19.58 1.86 12.32
CA LYS A 198 19.38 3.29 12.61
C LYS A 198 19.66 3.56 14.10
N GLY A 199 20.79 3.08 14.57
CA GLY A 199 21.28 3.33 15.93
C GLY A 199 21.97 4.69 16.06
#